data_19edc85a8ba304a9b4f1ed4b27595da2
#
_entry.id   19edc85a8ba304a9b4f1ed4b27595da2
#
_cell.length_a   1.000
_cell.length_b   1.000
_cell.length_c   1.000
_cell.angle_alpha   90.00
_cell.angle_beta   90.00
_cell.angle_gamma   90.00
#
_symmetry.space_group_name_H-M   'P 1'
#
loop_
_entity.id
_entity.type
_entity.pdbx_description
1 polymer ?
#
loop_
_entity_poly.entity_id
_entity_poly.type
_entity_poly.pdbx_seq_one_letter_code
_entity_poly.pdbx_strand_id
1 'polypeptide(L)'
;NTQGEEVRRRWDSRGRLIALENENGEAYQFRWGADSLLLEEVGLDGVASQYRYDACGRTIARTFAADHPEAITHAFAWSASGQLVARTTPEGQTRYHYTPSGLLSRIGLHPALSADAWSAEAEQELVFEYDALGRVTRETGEHGELAWEYDALGNRTSVTLPDGRELKQFYYGSGHLLSIALDKLSVSDFTRDELHRETSRTQGLLTTRSEYDRLGRLHRRDVFTGNAQRP
;
A
#
# COMPACT_ATOMS: atom_id res chain seq x y z
N ASN A 1 -4.81 -5.64 28.85
CA ASN A 1 -4.02 -6.79 28.42
C ASN A 1 -3.62 -7.64 29.64
N THR A 2 -2.85 -8.70 29.45
CA THR A 2 -2.39 -9.61 30.51
C THR A 2 -1.43 -8.96 31.53
N GLN A 3 -0.97 -7.74 31.29
CA GLN A 3 -0.11 -6.95 32.16
C GLN A 3 -0.87 -5.87 32.96
N GLY A 4 -2.19 -5.82 32.82
CA GLY A 4 -3.05 -4.86 33.54
C GLY A 4 -3.12 -3.46 32.92
N GLU A 5 -2.55 -3.28 31.72
CA GLU A 5 -2.65 -2.03 30.97
C GLU A 5 -4.05 -1.87 30.40
N GLU A 6 -4.68 -0.75 30.65
CA GLU A 6 -6.03 -0.44 30.18
C GLU A 6 -6.00 0.64 29.10
N VAL A 7 -6.75 0.43 28.02
CA VAL A 7 -7.06 1.45 27.03
C VAL A 7 -8.52 1.81 27.18
N ARG A 8 -8.82 3.07 27.48
CA ARG A 8 -10.17 3.58 27.65
C ARG A 8 -10.66 4.25 26.40
N ARG A 9 -11.91 3.95 26.00
CA ARG A 9 -12.56 4.55 24.85
C ARG A 9 -13.74 5.37 25.32
N ARG A 10 -13.82 6.59 24.78
CA ARG A 10 -14.96 7.48 25.04
C ARG A 10 -15.71 7.71 23.74
N TRP A 11 -17.02 7.67 23.82
CA TRP A 11 -17.92 7.76 22.69
C TRP A 11 -18.92 8.92 22.92
N ASP A 12 -19.34 9.56 21.83
CA ASP A 12 -20.44 10.51 21.89
C ASP A 12 -21.81 9.80 21.87
N SER A 13 -22.89 10.59 21.98
CA SER A 13 -24.27 10.09 21.96
C SER A 13 -24.69 9.42 20.63
N ARG A 14 -23.90 9.59 19.56
CA ARG A 14 -24.10 8.97 18.24
C ARG A 14 -23.24 7.73 18.03
N GLY A 15 -22.49 7.29 19.04
CA GLY A 15 -21.61 6.13 18.97
C GLY A 15 -20.31 6.38 18.21
N ARG A 16 -19.87 7.65 18.07
CA ARG A 16 -18.59 7.98 17.43
C ARG A 16 -17.50 8.10 18.49
N LEU A 17 -16.32 7.56 18.22
CA LEU A 17 -15.18 7.63 19.13
C LEU A 17 -14.71 9.09 19.25
N ILE A 18 -14.69 9.63 20.48
CA ILE A 18 -14.23 11.00 20.76
C ILE A 18 -12.91 11.06 21.52
N ALA A 19 -12.51 9.95 22.17
CA ALA A 19 -11.19 9.84 22.78
C ALA A 19 -10.76 8.38 22.94
N LEU A 20 -9.45 8.15 22.83
CA LEU A 20 -8.75 6.92 23.12
C LEU A 20 -7.63 7.24 24.12
N GLU A 21 -7.81 6.86 25.37
CA GLU A 21 -6.88 7.15 26.46
C GLU A 21 -6.01 5.92 26.75
N ASN A 22 -4.69 6.11 26.84
CA ASN A 22 -3.75 5.07 27.18
C ASN A 22 -3.62 4.90 28.71
N GLU A 23 -2.81 3.94 29.14
CA GLU A 23 -2.54 3.63 30.55
C GLU A 23 -1.88 4.77 31.34
N ASN A 24 -1.24 5.72 30.65
CA ASN A 24 -0.61 6.91 31.26
C ASN A 24 -1.59 8.09 31.40
N GLY A 25 -2.83 7.95 30.90
CA GLY A 25 -3.83 9.02 30.90
C GLY A 25 -3.69 10.01 29.73
N GLU A 26 -2.80 9.75 28.77
CA GLU A 26 -2.70 10.53 27.54
C GLU A 26 -3.82 10.11 26.58
N ALA A 27 -4.43 11.08 25.90
CA ALA A 27 -5.59 10.80 25.07
C ALA A 27 -5.40 11.26 23.63
N TYR A 28 -5.64 10.33 22.71
CA TYR A 28 -5.93 10.66 21.31
C TYR A 28 -7.38 11.16 21.24
N GLN A 29 -7.63 12.34 20.66
CA GLN A 29 -8.96 12.99 20.65
C GLN A 29 -9.47 13.15 19.22
N PHE A 30 -10.82 13.08 19.07
CA PHE A 30 -11.48 13.20 17.78
C PHE A 30 -12.66 14.18 17.91
N ARG A 31 -12.77 15.12 16.97
CA ARG A 31 -13.88 16.04 16.85
C ARG A 31 -14.62 15.82 15.53
N TRP A 32 -15.92 15.61 15.64
CA TRP A 32 -16.79 15.26 14.52
C TRP A 32 -17.74 16.40 14.17
N GLY A 33 -18.03 16.55 12.86
CA GLY A 33 -19.09 17.41 12.35
C GLY A 33 -20.49 16.83 12.61
N ALA A 34 -21.49 17.64 12.33
CA ALA A 34 -22.90 17.23 12.43
C ALA A 34 -23.25 16.13 11.41
N ASP A 35 -22.57 16.12 10.27
CA ASP A 35 -22.62 15.14 9.17
C ASP A 35 -21.84 13.85 9.45
N SER A 36 -21.23 13.73 10.64
CA SER A 36 -20.37 12.61 11.05
C SER A 36 -19.04 12.52 10.29
N LEU A 37 -18.59 13.60 9.66
CA LEU A 37 -17.24 13.71 9.12
C LEU A 37 -16.27 14.15 10.23
N LEU A 38 -15.04 13.58 10.22
CA LEU A 38 -13.99 13.91 11.19
C LEU A 38 -13.46 15.32 10.88
N LEU A 39 -13.64 16.29 11.78
CA LEU A 39 -13.15 17.65 11.59
C LEU A 39 -11.73 17.85 12.11
N GLU A 40 -11.39 17.13 13.18
CA GLU A 40 -10.10 17.27 13.84
C GLU A 40 -9.74 16.01 14.61
N GLU A 41 -8.47 15.70 14.63
CA GLU A 41 -7.87 14.73 15.54
C GLU A 41 -6.65 15.37 16.22
N VAL A 42 -6.45 15.03 17.49
CA VAL A 42 -5.28 15.45 18.27
C VAL A 42 -4.56 14.19 18.72
N GLY A 43 -3.30 14.04 18.34
CA GLY A 43 -2.47 12.89 18.72
C GLY A 43 -2.06 12.89 20.19
N LEU A 44 -1.42 11.80 20.64
CA LEU A 44 -0.87 11.71 22.00
C LEU A 44 0.25 12.75 22.25
N ASP A 45 0.89 13.21 21.19
CA ASP A 45 1.89 14.28 21.19
C ASP A 45 1.26 15.69 21.28
N GLY A 46 -0.07 15.80 21.33
CA GLY A 46 -0.81 17.04 21.33
C GLY A 46 -0.92 17.73 19.97
N VAL A 47 -0.39 17.13 18.89
CA VAL A 47 -0.43 17.73 17.55
C VAL A 47 -1.81 17.55 16.93
N ALA A 48 -2.42 18.68 16.50
CA ALA A 48 -3.72 18.68 15.87
C ALA A 48 -3.64 18.52 14.35
N SER A 49 -4.49 17.67 13.78
CA SER A 49 -4.77 17.60 12.34
C SER A 49 -6.22 17.99 12.08
N GLN A 50 -6.45 18.88 11.12
CA GLN A 50 -7.80 19.34 10.74
C GLN A 50 -8.15 18.90 9.33
N TYR A 51 -9.44 18.62 9.11
CA TYR A 51 -9.98 18.12 7.85
C TYR A 51 -11.08 19.02 7.30
N ARG A 52 -11.09 19.18 5.98
CA ARG A 52 -12.16 19.87 5.26
C ARG A 52 -12.67 18.96 4.14
N TYR A 53 -13.98 19.07 3.90
CA TYR A 53 -14.69 18.21 2.95
C TYR A 53 -15.48 19.04 1.95
N ASP A 54 -15.72 18.45 0.78
CA ASP A 54 -16.70 18.97 -0.17
C ASP A 54 -18.12 18.53 0.19
N ALA A 55 -19.10 18.98 -0.60
CA ALA A 55 -20.51 18.65 -0.39
C ALA A 55 -20.82 17.13 -0.55
N CYS A 56 -19.92 16.36 -1.16
CA CYS A 56 -20.03 14.92 -1.30
C CYS A 56 -19.35 14.14 -0.17
N GLY A 57 -18.76 14.84 0.84
CA GLY A 57 -18.03 14.22 1.95
C GLY A 57 -16.61 13.78 1.61
N ARG A 58 -16.06 14.19 0.44
CA ARG A 58 -14.68 13.86 0.06
C ARG A 58 -13.73 14.87 0.67
N THR A 59 -12.62 14.41 1.23
CA THR A 59 -11.60 15.30 1.82
C THR A 59 -11.01 16.20 0.75
N ILE A 60 -11.11 17.51 0.92
CA ILE A 60 -10.51 18.55 0.07
C ILE A 60 -9.28 19.19 0.68
N ALA A 61 -9.10 19.09 2.00
CA ALA A 61 -7.88 19.53 2.67
C ALA A 61 -7.64 18.76 3.97
N ARG A 62 -6.37 18.54 4.30
CA ARG A 62 -5.89 18.13 5.62
C ARG A 62 -4.76 19.07 6.03
N THR A 63 -4.90 19.69 7.20
CA THR A 63 -3.87 20.55 7.78
C THR A 63 -3.25 19.85 8.97
N PHE A 64 -1.97 19.56 8.91
CA PHE A 64 -1.15 19.00 9.98
C PHE A 64 -0.65 20.12 10.89
N ALA A 65 -0.50 19.85 12.18
CA ALA A 65 -0.11 20.84 13.20
C ALA A 65 -0.91 22.14 13.07
N ALA A 66 -2.25 22.01 12.96
CA ALA A 66 -3.15 23.10 12.56
C ALA A 66 -3.16 24.30 13.51
N ASP A 67 -2.74 24.11 14.75
CA ASP A 67 -2.58 25.11 15.80
C ASP A 67 -1.14 25.66 15.90
N HIS A 68 -0.22 25.24 15.01
CA HIS A 68 1.18 25.64 14.99
C HIS A 68 1.46 26.64 13.84
N PRO A 69 2.40 27.60 14.00
CA PRO A 69 2.80 28.51 12.92
C PRO A 69 3.34 27.81 11.67
N GLU A 70 3.89 26.63 11.80
CA GLU A 70 4.43 25.80 10.71
C GLU A 70 3.42 24.77 10.18
N ALA A 71 2.12 25.05 10.31
CA ALA A 71 1.06 24.15 9.83
C ALA A 71 1.22 23.85 8.32
N ILE A 72 1.14 22.56 7.97
CA ILE A 72 1.26 22.09 6.59
C ILE A 72 -0.10 21.65 6.10
N THR A 73 -0.57 22.23 5.00
CA THR A 73 -1.83 21.84 4.37
C THR A 73 -1.60 21.03 3.10
N HIS A 74 -2.21 19.85 3.05
CA HIS A 74 -2.40 19.07 1.82
C HIS A 74 -3.80 19.36 1.27
N ALA A 75 -3.89 19.83 0.03
CA ALA A 75 -5.16 20.01 -0.66
C ALA A 75 -5.40 18.90 -1.69
N PHE A 76 -6.66 18.52 -1.88
CA PHE A 76 -7.06 17.43 -2.78
C PHE A 76 -8.13 17.92 -3.75
N ALA A 77 -7.94 17.66 -5.03
CA ALA A 77 -8.91 17.95 -6.07
C ALA A 77 -9.50 16.66 -6.63
N TRP A 78 -10.80 16.66 -6.87
CA TRP A 78 -11.56 15.51 -7.31
C TRP A 78 -12.26 15.78 -8.64
N SER A 79 -12.32 14.79 -9.51
CA SER A 79 -13.14 14.84 -10.71
C SER A 79 -14.64 14.74 -10.37
N ALA A 80 -15.48 15.04 -11.32
CA ALA A 80 -16.94 14.84 -11.19
C ALA A 80 -17.31 13.36 -10.95
N SER A 81 -16.50 12.43 -11.44
CA SER A 81 -16.66 10.98 -11.25
C SER A 81 -16.12 10.47 -9.90
N GLY A 82 -15.58 11.36 -9.04
CA GLY A 82 -15.06 10.98 -7.72
C GLY A 82 -13.62 10.45 -7.71
N GLN A 83 -12.86 10.64 -8.78
CA GLN A 83 -11.44 10.26 -8.84
C GLN A 83 -10.56 11.41 -8.35
N LEU A 84 -9.52 11.12 -7.59
CA LEU A 84 -8.53 12.12 -7.16
C LEU A 84 -7.71 12.57 -8.37
N VAL A 85 -7.79 13.84 -8.76
CA VAL A 85 -7.07 14.36 -9.93
C VAL A 85 -5.85 15.18 -9.55
N ALA A 86 -5.79 15.71 -8.32
CA ALA A 86 -4.58 16.37 -7.82
C ALA A 86 -4.48 16.30 -6.30
N ARG A 87 -3.22 16.21 -5.81
CA ARG A 87 -2.82 16.46 -4.43
C ARG A 87 -1.79 17.57 -4.43
N THR A 88 -2.04 18.62 -3.67
CA THR A 88 -1.14 19.78 -3.55
C THR A 88 -0.55 19.82 -2.16
N THR A 89 0.76 20.03 -2.08
CA THR A 89 1.54 20.24 -0.85
C THR A 89 2.40 21.49 -1.03
N PRO A 90 3.09 22.01 0.02
CA PRO A 90 4.02 23.11 -0.15
C PRO A 90 5.16 22.82 -1.14
N GLU A 91 5.57 21.56 -1.28
CA GLU A 91 6.68 21.14 -2.15
C GLU A 91 6.25 21.05 -3.62
N GLY A 92 4.98 20.83 -3.90
CA GLY A 92 4.50 20.66 -5.27
C GLY A 92 3.09 20.08 -5.38
N GLN A 93 2.74 19.74 -6.61
CA GLN A 93 1.47 19.15 -6.95
C GLN A 93 1.67 17.80 -7.63
N THR A 94 1.07 16.76 -7.09
CA THR A 94 0.93 15.45 -7.75
C THR A 94 -0.36 15.44 -8.55
N ARG A 95 -0.29 15.16 -9.85
CA ARG A 95 -1.46 15.05 -10.75
C ARG A 95 -1.69 13.60 -11.14
N TYR A 96 -2.96 13.21 -11.18
CA TYR A 96 -3.41 11.86 -11.51
C TYR A 96 -4.28 11.89 -12.76
N HIS A 97 -3.95 11.06 -13.73
CA HIS A 97 -4.71 10.90 -14.96
C HIS A 97 -5.27 9.48 -15.05
N TYR A 98 -6.41 9.35 -15.67
CA TYR A 98 -7.12 8.07 -15.75
C TYR A 98 -7.47 7.74 -17.18
N THR A 99 -7.55 6.45 -17.49
CA THR A 99 -8.11 5.96 -18.73
C THR A 99 -9.63 6.26 -18.80
N PRO A 100 -10.26 6.17 -19.97
CA PRO A 100 -11.72 6.25 -20.09
C PRO A 100 -12.46 5.19 -19.25
N SER A 101 -11.82 4.05 -18.99
CA SER A 101 -12.36 2.98 -18.13
C SER A 101 -12.14 3.23 -16.63
N GLY A 102 -11.48 4.34 -16.24
CA GLY A 102 -11.27 4.72 -14.86
C GLY A 102 -10.01 4.17 -14.20
N LEU A 103 -9.13 3.48 -14.94
CA LEU A 103 -7.85 3.01 -14.44
C LEU A 103 -6.83 4.16 -14.43
N LEU A 104 -5.95 4.19 -13.43
CA LEU A 104 -4.90 5.21 -13.30
C LEU A 104 -3.88 5.04 -14.44
N SER A 105 -3.77 6.01 -15.33
CA SER A 105 -2.87 5.94 -16.49
C SER A 105 -1.56 6.67 -16.30
N ARG A 106 -1.55 7.69 -15.44
CA ARG A 106 -0.35 8.52 -15.23
C ARG A 106 -0.39 9.21 -13.87
N ILE A 107 0.77 9.30 -13.24
CA ILE A 107 1.02 10.16 -12.08
C ILE A 107 2.17 11.08 -12.45
N GLY A 108 2.02 12.39 -12.27
CA GLY A 108 3.08 13.38 -12.48
C GLY A 108 3.32 14.20 -11.22
N LEU A 109 4.59 14.38 -10.84
CA LEU A 109 5.02 15.31 -9.80
C LEU A 109 5.44 16.64 -10.44
N HIS A 110 4.76 17.72 -10.07
CA HIS A 110 4.99 19.07 -10.55
C HIS A 110 5.52 19.93 -9.40
N PRO A 111 6.81 20.31 -9.40
CA PRO A 111 7.41 21.10 -8.34
C PRO A 111 6.73 22.46 -8.16
N ALA A 112 6.70 22.96 -6.93
CA ALA A 112 6.22 24.29 -6.64
C ALA A 112 7.20 25.35 -7.22
N LEU A 113 6.66 26.32 -7.93
CA LEU A 113 7.37 27.51 -8.40
C LEU A 113 7.14 28.69 -7.46
N SER A 114 6.00 28.75 -6.81
CA SER A 114 5.59 29.69 -5.77
C SER A 114 4.47 29.09 -4.94
N ALA A 115 3.96 29.80 -3.94
CA ALA A 115 2.88 29.35 -3.07
C ALA A 115 1.62 28.84 -3.81
N ASP A 116 1.32 29.45 -4.99
CA ASP A 116 0.11 29.16 -5.78
C ASP A 116 0.39 28.74 -7.23
N ALA A 117 1.65 28.42 -7.56
CA ALA A 117 2.06 28.05 -8.91
C ALA A 117 2.95 26.82 -8.91
N TRP A 118 2.70 25.93 -9.87
CA TRP A 118 3.45 24.68 -10.06
C TRP A 118 3.96 24.57 -11.48
N SER A 119 5.05 23.85 -11.68
CA SER A 119 5.60 23.59 -13.00
C SER A 119 4.51 22.99 -13.92
N ALA A 120 4.48 23.44 -15.17
CA ALA A 120 3.62 22.86 -16.19
C ALA A 120 4.08 21.46 -16.57
N GLU A 121 5.40 21.24 -16.58
CA GLU A 121 6.03 19.95 -16.86
C GLU A 121 6.25 19.19 -15.56
N ALA A 122 6.03 17.89 -15.58
CA ALA A 122 6.34 17.02 -14.45
C ALA A 122 7.86 16.84 -14.36
N GLU A 123 8.40 16.93 -13.15
CA GLU A 123 9.80 16.56 -12.85
C GLU A 123 9.96 15.04 -12.83
N GLN A 124 8.96 14.35 -12.29
CA GLN A 124 8.91 12.89 -12.25
C GLN A 124 7.56 12.43 -12.76
N GLU A 125 7.56 11.36 -13.52
CA GLU A 125 6.35 10.79 -14.09
C GLU A 125 6.34 9.26 -13.98
N LEU A 126 5.17 8.70 -13.65
CA LEU A 126 4.88 7.27 -13.74
C LEU A 126 3.73 7.09 -14.72
N VAL A 127 3.91 6.20 -15.70
CA VAL A 127 2.90 5.86 -16.71
C VAL A 127 2.56 4.38 -16.61
N PHE A 128 1.27 4.06 -16.67
CA PHE A 128 0.77 2.69 -16.55
C PHE A 128 0.02 2.28 -17.82
N GLU A 129 0.29 1.06 -18.29
CA GLU A 129 -0.46 0.41 -19.35
C GLU A 129 -1.17 -0.82 -18.80
N TYR A 130 -2.30 -1.17 -19.42
CA TYR A 130 -3.17 -2.24 -18.96
C TYR A 130 -3.57 -3.16 -20.10
N ASP A 131 -3.81 -4.41 -19.78
CA ASP A 131 -4.49 -5.33 -20.70
C ASP A 131 -6.02 -5.10 -20.72
N ALA A 132 -6.70 -5.87 -21.56
CA ALA A 132 -8.16 -5.79 -21.70
C ALA A 132 -8.93 -6.19 -20.42
N LEU A 133 -8.29 -6.86 -19.47
CA LEU A 133 -8.87 -7.24 -18.18
C LEU A 133 -8.57 -6.21 -17.07
N GLY A 134 -7.85 -5.12 -17.40
CA GLY A 134 -7.48 -4.08 -16.45
C GLY A 134 -6.28 -4.43 -15.55
N ARG A 135 -5.48 -5.43 -15.91
CA ARG A 135 -4.25 -5.77 -15.20
C ARG A 135 -3.11 -4.94 -15.76
N VAL A 136 -2.24 -4.42 -14.88
CA VAL A 136 -1.06 -3.63 -15.30
C VAL A 136 -0.12 -4.51 -16.11
N THR A 137 0.20 -4.12 -17.33
CA THR A 137 1.17 -4.79 -18.20
C THR A 137 2.50 -4.05 -18.27
N ARG A 138 2.49 -2.74 -17.97
CA ARG A 138 3.70 -1.90 -18.02
C ARG A 138 3.61 -0.74 -17.04
N GLU A 139 4.73 -0.43 -16.42
CA GLU A 139 4.96 0.79 -15.66
C GLU A 139 6.25 1.42 -16.15
N THR A 140 6.19 2.68 -16.54
CA THR A 140 7.36 3.44 -17.01
C THR A 140 7.56 4.64 -16.10
N GLY A 141 8.78 4.80 -15.61
CA GLY A 141 9.17 5.92 -14.75
C GLY A 141 10.63 6.33 -14.97
N GLU A 142 11.12 7.22 -14.14
CA GLU A 142 12.50 7.75 -14.21
C GLU A 142 13.58 6.65 -14.17
N HIS A 143 13.34 5.58 -13.41
CA HIS A 143 14.30 4.49 -13.23
C HIS A 143 14.15 3.37 -14.27
N GLY A 144 13.38 3.60 -15.33
CA GLY A 144 13.16 2.66 -16.42
C GLY A 144 11.76 2.05 -16.43
N GLU A 145 11.65 0.90 -17.05
CA GLU A 145 10.40 0.23 -17.32
C GLU A 145 10.32 -1.10 -16.58
N LEU A 146 9.14 -1.38 -15.99
CA LEU A 146 8.71 -2.69 -15.52
C LEU A 146 7.63 -3.21 -16.46
N ALA A 147 7.75 -4.46 -16.92
CA ALA A 147 6.71 -5.11 -17.72
C ALA A 147 6.27 -6.43 -17.08
N TRP A 148 4.97 -6.72 -17.13
CA TRP A 148 4.37 -7.91 -16.51
C TRP A 148 3.63 -8.75 -17.54
N GLU A 149 3.77 -10.06 -17.41
CA GLU A 149 2.99 -11.03 -18.16
C GLU A 149 2.13 -11.86 -17.21
N TYR A 150 1.00 -12.32 -17.73
CA TYR A 150 0.01 -13.09 -16.98
C TYR A 150 -0.44 -14.31 -17.75
N ASP A 151 -0.73 -15.39 -17.04
CA ASP A 151 -1.39 -16.55 -17.62
C ASP A 151 -2.92 -16.34 -17.78
N ALA A 152 -3.60 -17.31 -18.35
CA ALA A 152 -5.04 -17.27 -18.56
C ALA A 152 -5.86 -17.27 -17.26
N LEU A 153 -5.26 -17.71 -16.15
CA LEU A 153 -5.89 -17.69 -14.81
C LEU A 153 -5.65 -16.38 -14.07
N GLY A 154 -4.82 -15.45 -14.63
CA GLY A 154 -4.49 -14.19 -14.04
C GLY A 154 -3.27 -14.23 -13.10
N ASN A 155 -2.55 -15.33 -13.03
CA ASN A 155 -1.31 -15.38 -12.28
C ASN A 155 -0.22 -14.64 -13.05
N ARG A 156 0.59 -13.84 -12.35
CA ARG A 156 1.74 -13.12 -12.95
C ARG A 156 2.87 -14.10 -13.22
N THR A 157 3.17 -14.36 -14.49
CA THR A 157 4.18 -15.35 -14.91
C THR A 157 5.55 -14.75 -15.08
N SER A 158 5.64 -13.47 -15.43
CA SER A 158 6.91 -12.79 -15.66
C SER A 158 6.87 -11.34 -15.21
N VAL A 159 8.03 -10.83 -14.80
CA VAL A 159 8.33 -9.40 -14.62
C VAL A 159 9.65 -9.11 -15.30
N THR A 160 9.65 -8.27 -16.33
CA THR A 160 10.87 -7.71 -16.91
C THR A 160 11.29 -6.49 -16.10
N LEU A 161 12.51 -6.47 -15.60
CA LEU A 161 13.10 -5.40 -14.81
C LEU A 161 13.71 -4.32 -15.72
N PRO A 162 13.95 -3.08 -15.21
CA PRO A 162 14.54 -1.99 -16.00
C PRO A 162 15.90 -2.29 -16.62
N ASP A 163 16.66 -3.21 -16.02
CA ASP A 163 17.94 -3.66 -16.54
C ASP A 163 17.84 -4.81 -17.57
N GLY A 164 16.62 -5.19 -17.94
CA GLY A 164 16.31 -6.24 -18.91
C GLY A 164 16.30 -7.65 -18.32
N ARG A 165 16.60 -7.85 -17.04
CA ARG A 165 16.49 -9.15 -16.38
C ARG A 165 15.03 -9.55 -16.22
N GLU A 166 14.77 -10.84 -16.27
CA GLU A 166 13.43 -11.40 -16.21
C GLU A 166 13.23 -12.23 -14.93
N LEU A 167 12.27 -11.80 -14.10
CA LEU A 167 11.82 -12.55 -12.93
C LEU A 167 10.63 -13.42 -13.33
N LYS A 168 10.84 -14.74 -13.41
CA LYS A 168 9.80 -15.73 -13.74
C LYS A 168 9.17 -16.33 -12.50
N GLN A 169 7.87 -16.50 -12.55
CA GLN A 169 7.07 -17.14 -11.51
C GLN A 169 6.35 -18.34 -12.10
N PHE A 170 6.54 -19.51 -11.50
CA PHE A 170 5.93 -20.75 -11.95
C PHE A 170 4.86 -21.17 -10.96
N TYR A 171 3.73 -21.61 -11.50
CA TYR A 171 2.58 -22.00 -10.71
C TYR A 171 2.14 -23.42 -11.04
N TYR A 172 1.40 -24.03 -10.11
CA TYR A 172 0.69 -25.28 -10.34
C TYR A 172 -0.76 -25.15 -9.84
N GLY A 173 -1.64 -26.02 -10.35
CA GLY A 173 -3.07 -26.00 -10.00
C GLY A 173 -3.73 -24.66 -10.33
N SER A 174 -4.46 -24.10 -9.38
CA SER A 174 -5.25 -22.87 -9.53
C SER A 174 -4.49 -21.60 -9.10
N GLY A 175 -3.15 -21.57 -9.12
CA GLY A 175 -2.35 -20.38 -8.82
C GLY A 175 -1.44 -20.52 -7.61
N HIS A 176 -1.04 -21.74 -7.26
CA HIS A 176 -0.09 -21.96 -6.17
C HIS A 176 1.35 -21.79 -6.68
N LEU A 177 2.07 -20.81 -6.16
CA LEU A 177 3.45 -20.52 -6.54
C LEU A 177 4.36 -21.74 -6.23
N LEU A 178 5.05 -22.24 -7.27
CA LEU A 178 5.96 -23.39 -7.22
C LEU A 178 7.41 -22.93 -7.13
N SER A 179 7.80 -21.96 -7.95
CA SER A 179 9.16 -21.42 -7.92
C SER A 179 9.23 -20.01 -8.47
N ILE A 180 10.32 -19.32 -8.12
CA ILE A 180 10.71 -18.01 -8.65
C ILE A 180 12.12 -18.15 -9.21
N ALA A 181 12.35 -17.68 -10.43
CA ALA A 181 13.65 -17.63 -11.06
C ALA A 181 13.96 -16.20 -11.54
N LEU A 182 15.20 -15.77 -11.43
CA LEU A 182 15.73 -14.57 -12.06
C LEU A 182 16.61 -15.01 -13.24
N ASP A 183 16.17 -14.70 -14.46
CA ASP A 183 16.73 -15.24 -15.70
C ASP A 183 16.78 -16.79 -15.66
N LYS A 184 17.97 -17.36 -15.52
CA LYS A 184 18.19 -18.81 -15.46
C LYS A 184 18.48 -19.34 -14.05
N LEU A 185 18.52 -18.47 -13.05
CA LEU A 185 18.85 -18.81 -11.66
C LEU A 185 17.58 -19.00 -10.84
N SER A 186 17.40 -20.18 -10.23
CA SER A 186 16.35 -20.34 -9.21
C SER A 186 16.66 -19.48 -8.01
N VAL A 187 15.71 -18.58 -7.67
CA VAL A 187 15.77 -17.71 -6.50
C VAL A 187 15.08 -18.38 -5.32
N SER A 188 13.95 -19.03 -5.58
CA SER A 188 13.17 -19.70 -4.54
C SER A 188 12.35 -20.83 -5.11
N ASP A 189 12.38 -22.00 -4.45
CA ASP A 189 11.55 -23.15 -4.76
C ASP A 189 10.67 -23.47 -3.55
N PHE A 190 9.40 -23.80 -3.81
CA PHE A 190 8.39 -24.03 -2.76
C PHE A 190 7.85 -25.46 -2.88
N THR A 191 7.76 -26.14 -1.73
CA THR A 191 7.03 -27.41 -1.62
C THR A 191 5.80 -27.18 -0.74
N ARG A 192 4.69 -27.84 -1.07
CA ARG A 192 3.42 -27.69 -0.36
C ARG A 192 2.83 -29.05 -0.05
N ASP A 193 1.99 -29.09 0.98
CA ASP A 193 1.17 -30.27 1.29
C ASP A 193 -0.10 -30.34 0.43
N GLU A 194 -0.91 -31.36 0.66
CA GLU A 194 -2.19 -31.58 -0.04
C GLU A 194 -3.24 -30.44 0.21
N LEU A 195 -3.04 -29.65 1.24
CA LEU A 195 -3.86 -28.45 1.54
C LEU A 195 -3.21 -27.17 0.99
N HIS A 196 -2.19 -27.29 0.12
CA HIS A 196 -1.44 -26.21 -0.49
C HIS A 196 -0.67 -25.30 0.48
N ARG A 197 -0.46 -25.71 1.75
CA ARG A 197 0.36 -24.99 2.71
C ARG A 197 1.83 -25.20 2.42
N GLU A 198 2.66 -24.15 2.58
CA GLU A 198 4.09 -24.19 2.37
C GLU A 198 4.78 -25.07 3.44
N THR A 199 5.27 -26.24 3.03
CA THR A 199 6.02 -27.14 3.91
C THR A 199 7.53 -26.96 3.79
N SER A 200 8.02 -26.48 2.64
CA SER A 200 9.43 -26.14 2.47
C SER A 200 9.60 -24.98 1.49
N ARG A 201 10.63 -24.17 1.76
CA ARG A 201 11.13 -23.14 0.86
C ARG A 201 12.65 -23.21 0.80
N THR A 202 13.19 -23.29 -0.41
CA THR A 202 14.63 -23.22 -0.64
C THR A 202 14.99 -21.91 -1.31
N GLN A 203 15.98 -21.18 -0.78
CA GLN A 203 16.47 -19.89 -1.28
C GLN A 203 18.00 -19.91 -1.28
N GLY A 204 18.60 -20.18 -2.43
CA GLY A 204 20.03 -20.41 -2.53
C GLY A 204 20.47 -21.58 -1.63
N LEU A 205 21.30 -21.29 -0.63
CA LEU A 205 21.79 -22.29 0.34
C LEU A 205 20.89 -22.47 1.57
N LEU A 206 19.83 -21.66 1.71
CA LEU A 206 18.93 -21.72 2.87
C LEU A 206 17.70 -22.55 2.51
N THR A 207 17.33 -23.47 3.39
CA THR A 207 16.05 -24.20 3.33
C THR A 207 15.28 -23.97 4.61
N THR A 208 14.07 -23.45 4.50
CA THR A 208 13.10 -23.33 5.60
C THR A 208 12.11 -24.48 5.49
N ARG A 209 11.84 -25.17 6.60
CA ARG A 209 10.78 -26.18 6.72
C ARG A 209 9.73 -25.73 7.70
N SER A 210 8.46 -25.93 7.35
CA SER A 210 7.31 -25.56 8.18
C SER A 210 6.43 -26.78 8.43
N GLU A 211 6.05 -27.00 9.68
CA GLU A 211 5.14 -28.06 10.11
C GLU A 211 3.86 -27.43 10.68
N TYR A 212 2.72 -28.06 10.41
CA TYR A 212 1.43 -27.55 10.83
C TYR A 212 0.70 -28.58 11.71
N ASP A 213 -0.02 -28.10 12.70
CA ASP A 213 -0.88 -28.93 13.51
C ASP A 213 -2.17 -29.34 12.73
N ARG A 214 -3.00 -30.21 13.35
CA ARG A 214 -4.24 -30.70 12.74
C ARG A 214 -5.29 -29.61 12.48
N LEU A 215 -5.13 -28.43 13.11
CA LEU A 215 -5.99 -27.26 12.90
C LEU A 215 -5.42 -26.31 11.84
N GLY A 216 -4.29 -26.66 11.19
CA GLY A 216 -3.65 -25.86 10.17
C GLY A 216 -2.78 -24.72 10.71
N ARG A 217 -2.52 -24.63 12.00
CA ARG A 217 -1.69 -23.61 12.60
C ARG A 217 -0.21 -24.02 12.50
N LEU A 218 0.67 -23.07 12.18
CA LEU A 218 2.12 -23.31 12.17
C LEU A 218 2.57 -23.78 13.57
N HIS A 219 3.10 -25.01 13.62
CA HIS A 219 3.57 -25.63 14.86
C HIS A 219 5.07 -25.50 15.02
N ARG A 220 5.82 -25.66 13.91
CA ARG A 220 7.28 -25.60 13.91
C ARG A 220 7.82 -24.99 12.63
N ARG A 221 8.92 -24.24 12.76
CA ARG A 221 9.69 -23.73 11.61
C ARG A 221 11.17 -23.88 11.90
N ASP A 222 11.87 -24.58 11.02
CA ASP A 222 13.31 -24.80 11.09
C ASP A 222 13.97 -24.16 9.86
N VAL A 223 15.18 -23.63 10.04
CA VAL A 223 16.01 -23.08 8.96
C VAL A 223 17.34 -23.83 8.94
N PHE A 224 17.72 -24.31 7.77
CA PHE A 224 18.93 -25.08 7.55
C PHE A 224 19.82 -24.35 6.54
N THR A 225 21.14 -24.44 6.73
CA THR A 225 22.15 -24.04 5.76
C THR A 225 22.71 -25.27 5.05
N GLY A 226 22.77 -25.22 3.70
CA GLY A 226 23.26 -26.33 2.87
C GLY A 226 22.11 -27.08 2.18
N ASN A 227 22.48 -27.88 1.15
CA ASN A 227 21.55 -28.80 0.48
C ASN A 227 21.08 -29.83 1.52
N ALA A 228 19.95 -29.62 2.14
CA ALA A 228 19.25 -30.67 2.86
C ALA A 228 18.91 -31.73 1.80
N GLN A 229 19.69 -32.84 1.75
CA GLN A 229 19.35 -33.96 0.89
C GLN A 229 17.87 -34.30 1.12
N ARG A 230 17.13 -34.42 0.01
CA ARG A 230 15.78 -34.99 0.05
C ARG A 230 15.85 -36.36 0.70
N PRO A 231 15.02 -36.70 1.69
CA PRO A 231 14.82 -38.09 2.07
C PRO A 231 14.18 -38.84 0.93
#